data_bd5986e91d85041201fb8083cc76a48e
#
_entry.id   bd5986e91d85041201fb8083cc76a48e
#
_cell.length_a   1.000
_cell.length_b   1.000
_cell.length_c   1.000
_cell.angle_alpha   90.00
_cell.angle_beta   90.00
_cell.angle_gamma   90.00
#
_symmetry.space_group_name_H-M   'P 1'
#
loop_
_entity.id
_entity.type
_entity.pdbx_description
1 polymer ?
#
loop_
_entity_poly.entity_id
_entity_poly.type
_entity_poly.pdbx_seq_one_letter_code
_entity_poly.pdbx_strand_id
1 'polypeptide(L)'
;MEELKKMFLELGYSEKEYVKIVNTYPIINMKPETLMRRVKENYDFLISLGYSKKEIIKMTKRVSAIFGYSIENIKQKIENLEELGYSRKDVIKMAKSLPSLYSFSIKNIRQKMKNLEELGYSREEVIKMTKSFPGIYGHSIKKIKRKIEDLKKLGYEIKDIIKMTKRAPTIYGYSIKSMKQKIKNIETLGYSRKEVIEITKVLPTIFGLSIENIKQTIKEVEALGYSREEVIKMTIGLPSILGLSIENIKQKIEFYDFIGLHFLAVVDPKKLMQSTKLSYARYMFFKEKGIVIDETSYRKLFVGQKQFEKQYGLTKNEILQKYPYEEWQASANEDKGEKAKEDSKVQNSGERKEEVIRRIKGKQERIFEQEEEISKLEIELQSKENAHE
;
A
#
# COMPACT_ATOMS: atom_id res chain seq x y z
N MET A 1 37.86 24.71 18.57
CA MET A 1 36.39 24.77 18.62
C MET A 1 35.81 25.66 17.52
N GLU A 2 36.43 26.84 17.29
CA GLU A 2 35.93 27.78 16.24
C GLU A 2 36.01 27.19 14.83
N GLU A 3 37.14 26.57 14.47
CA GLU A 3 37.31 25.87 13.18
C GLU A 3 36.32 24.71 13.00
N LEU A 4 36.08 23.95 14.07
CA LEU A 4 35.08 22.87 14.06
C LEU A 4 33.68 23.43 13.80
N LYS A 5 33.31 24.54 14.45
CA LYS A 5 32.04 25.23 14.23
C LYS A 5 31.91 25.70 12.78
N LYS A 6 32.94 26.35 12.24
CA LYS A 6 33.01 26.82 10.85
C LYS A 6 32.78 25.67 9.87
N MET A 7 33.47 24.53 10.07
CA MET A 7 33.28 23.35 9.24
C MET A 7 31.83 22.86 9.24
N PHE A 8 31.16 22.79 10.40
CA PHE A 8 29.75 22.37 10.45
C PHE A 8 28.82 23.34 9.71
N LEU A 9 29.07 24.66 9.81
CA LEU A 9 28.30 25.67 9.10
C LEU A 9 28.49 25.54 7.58
N GLU A 10 29.72 25.32 7.10
CA GLU A 10 30.03 25.06 5.68
C GLU A 10 29.36 23.77 5.16
N LEU A 11 29.28 22.75 6.00
CA LEU A 11 28.54 21.53 5.67
C LEU A 11 27.02 21.74 5.61
N GLY A 12 26.50 22.88 6.10
CA GLY A 12 25.09 23.26 6.05
C GLY A 12 24.29 22.97 7.33
N TYR A 13 24.96 22.80 8.47
CA TYR A 13 24.31 22.76 9.78
C TYR A 13 24.13 24.17 10.34
N SER A 14 23.07 24.38 11.11
CA SER A 14 22.92 25.61 11.91
C SER A 14 23.74 25.55 13.19
N GLU A 15 24.02 26.71 13.81
CA GLU A 15 24.72 26.76 15.11
C GLU A 15 24.03 25.90 16.18
N LYS A 16 22.71 25.95 16.26
CA LYS A 16 21.91 25.14 17.18
C LYS A 16 22.13 23.63 16.98
N GLU A 17 22.25 23.20 15.73
CA GLU A 17 22.50 21.82 15.37
C GLU A 17 23.93 21.40 15.68
N TYR A 18 24.92 22.28 15.40
CA TYR A 18 26.31 22.09 15.80
C TYR A 18 26.41 21.86 17.32
N VAL A 19 25.87 22.77 18.13
CA VAL A 19 25.89 22.65 19.60
C VAL A 19 25.23 21.32 20.05
N LYS A 20 24.12 20.92 19.46
CA LYS A 20 23.50 19.64 19.77
C LYS A 20 24.40 18.46 19.43
N ILE A 21 25.04 18.47 18.27
CA ILE A 21 25.90 17.37 17.81
C ILE A 21 27.12 17.21 18.72
N VAL A 22 27.86 18.28 19.00
CA VAL A 22 29.10 18.21 19.79
C VAL A 22 28.86 17.82 21.26
N ASN A 23 27.65 18.08 21.77
CA ASN A 23 27.24 17.69 23.11
C ASN A 23 26.63 16.29 23.20
N THR A 24 26.61 15.53 22.11
CA THR A 24 26.05 14.16 22.08
C THR A 24 27.13 13.13 22.43
N TYR A 25 26.82 12.16 23.29
CA TYR A 25 27.70 11.01 23.53
C TYR A 25 27.75 10.09 22.27
N PRO A 26 28.91 9.54 21.85
CA PRO A 26 30.26 9.70 22.47
C PRO A 26 31.05 10.93 21.99
N ILE A 27 30.47 11.77 21.14
CA ILE A 27 31.17 12.92 20.50
C ILE A 27 31.70 13.90 21.51
N ILE A 28 30.94 14.17 22.56
CA ILE A 28 31.32 15.14 23.63
C ILE A 28 32.68 14.83 24.29
N ASN A 29 33.11 13.56 24.27
CA ASN A 29 34.37 13.12 24.84
C ASN A 29 35.54 13.14 23.84
N MET A 30 35.31 13.60 22.62
CA MET A 30 36.34 13.65 21.57
C MET A 30 37.07 14.98 21.58
N LYS A 31 38.38 14.92 21.33
CA LYS A 31 39.17 16.14 21.06
C LYS A 31 38.66 16.78 19.76
N PRO A 32 38.64 18.13 19.68
CA PRO A 32 38.14 18.84 18.50
C PRO A 32 38.77 18.39 17.18
N GLU A 33 40.10 18.21 17.16
CA GLU A 33 40.83 17.79 15.97
C GLU A 33 40.43 16.38 15.51
N THR A 34 40.27 15.48 16.49
CA THR A 34 39.78 14.11 16.20
C THR A 34 38.36 14.13 15.64
N LEU A 35 37.52 14.98 16.20
CA LEU A 35 36.14 15.11 15.73
C LEU A 35 36.10 15.72 14.33
N MET A 36 36.86 16.78 14.05
CA MET A 36 36.97 17.39 12.72
C MET A 36 37.32 16.34 11.65
N ARG A 37 38.40 15.58 11.92
CA ARG A 37 38.84 14.50 11.03
C ARG A 37 37.74 13.47 10.81
N ARG A 38 37.08 12.98 11.86
CA ARG A 38 36.03 11.98 11.77
C ARG A 38 34.77 12.49 11.04
N VAL A 39 34.38 13.73 11.29
CA VAL A 39 33.23 14.33 10.58
C VAL A 39 33.51 14.37 9.09
N LYS A 40 34.70 14.82 8.68
CA LYS A 40 35.11 14.87 7.27
C LYS A 40 35.15 13.47 6.64
N GLU A 41 35.87 12.54 7.28
CA GLU A 41 36.00 11.16 6.80
C GLU A 41 34.63 10.47 6.65
N ASN A 42 33.77 10.55 7.66
CA ASN A 42 32.44 9.94 7.63
C ASN A 42 31.52 10.62 6.62
N TYR A 43 31.61 11.94 6.47
CA TYR A 43 30.84 12.67 5.49
C TYR A 43 31.20 12.21 4.07
N ASP A 44 32.49 12.20 3.73
CA ASP A 44 33.01 11.79 2.42
C ASP A 44 32.69 10.32 2.14
N PHE A 45 32.80 9.46 3.16
CA PHE A 45 32.44 8.06 3.04
C PHE A 45 30.94 7.86 2.80
N LEU A 46 30.08 8.59 3.49
CA LEU A 46 28.64 8.52 3.25
C LEU A 46 28.27 9.03 1.85
N ILE A 47 28.92 10.08 1.35
CA ILE A 47 28.78 10.52 -0.05
C ILE A 47 29.17 9.38 -1.02
N SER A 48 30.30 8.69 -0.76
CA SER A 48 30.76 7.57 -1.59
C SER A 48 29.78 6.38 -1.60
N LEU A 49 28.99 6.23 -0.55
CA LEU A 49 27.89 5.23 -0.48
C LEU A 49 26.62 5.67 -1.25
N GLY A 50 26.60 6.88 -1.80
CA GLY A 50 25.45 7.40 -2.56
C GLY A 50 24.40 8.13 -1.71
N TYR A 51 24.77 8.61 -0.50
CA TYR A 51 23.92 9.55 0.22
C TYR A 51 24.13 10.97 -0.32
N SER A 52 23.05 11.71 -0.52
CA SER A 52 23.14 13.14 -0.79
C SER A 52 23.50 13.94 0.46
N LYS A 53 24.09 15.13 0.29
CA LYS A 53 24.36 16.10 1.36
C LYS A 53 23.15 16.29 2.29
N LYS A 54 21.97 16.49 1.70
CA LYS A 54 20.70 16.69 2.42
C LYS A 54 20.31 15.48 3.28
N GLU A 55 20.54 14.27 2.76
CA GLU A 55 20.28 13.02 3.49
C GLU A 55 21.24 12.83 4.66
N ILE A 56 22.53 13.09 4.48
CA ILE A 56 23.55 13.00 5.53
C ILE A 56 23.19 13.96 6.68
N ILE A 57 22.90 15.22 6.37
CA ILE A 57 22.48 16.22 7.36
C ILE A 57 21.23 15.71 8.12
N LYS A 58 20.21 15.21 7.41
CA LYS A 58 18.99 14.68 8.03
C LYS A 58 19.26 13.47 8.94
N MET A 59 20.16 12.58 8.55
CA MET A 59 20.53 11.40 9.32
C MET A 59 21.30 11.77 10.60
N THR A 60 22.30 12.63 10.49
CA THR A 60 23.16 13.02 11.60
C THR A 60 22.48 13.98 12.58
N LYS A 61 21.52 14.78 12.15
CA LYS A 61 20.60 15.51 13.04
C LYS A 61 19.77 14.57 13.94
N ARG A 62 19.44 13.38 13.45
CA ARG A 62 18.70 12.35 14.20
C ARG A 62 19.60 11.49 15.07
N VAL A 63 20.78 11.13 14.55
CA VAL A 63 21.75 10.24 15.20
C VAL A 63 23.14 10.80 14.99
N SER A 64 23.50 11.80 15.81
CA SER A 64 24.81 12.48 15.75
C SER A 64 25.98 11.52 15.96
N ALA A 65 25.76 10.44 16.73
CA ALA A 65 26.77 9.41 17.02
C ALA A 65 27.39 8.78 15.75
N ILE A 66 26.78 8.92 14.57
CA ILE A 66 27.36 8.46 13.30
C ILE A 66 28.74 9.08 13.08
N PHE A 67 28.95 10.35 13.43
CA PHE A 67 30.25 11.00 13.34
C PHE A 67 31.29 10.48 14.37
N GLY A 68 30.82 9.76 15.39
CA GLY A 68 31.68 9.10 16.36
C GLY A 68 32.22 7.73 15.93
N TYR A 69 31.62 7.11 14.91
CA TYR A 69 32.05 5.79 14.44
C TYR A 69 33.28 5.89 13.52
N SER A 70 34.12 4.84 13.51
CA SER A 70 35.12 4.69 12.46
C SER A 70 34.45 4.21 11.15
N ILE A 71 35.08 4.51 10.02
CA ILE A 71 34.61 4.05 8.70
C ILE A 71 34.60 2.52 8.69
N GLU A 72 35.56 1.86 9.27
CA GLU A 72 35.65 0.39 9.38
C GLU A 72 34.43 -0.18 10.09
N ASN A 73 33.99 0.47 11.20
CA ASN A 73 32.79 0.04 11.92
C ASN A 73 31.52 0.17 11.05
N ILE A 74 31.42 1.22 10.23
CA ILE A 74 30.27 1.39 9.32
C ILE A 74 30.34 0.36 8.20
N LYS A 75 31.53 0.14 7.59
CA LYS A 75 31.76 -0.89 6.56
C LYS A 75 31.39 -2.28 7.08
N GLN A 76 31.96 -2.67 8.23
CA GLN A 76 31.67 -3.95 8.85
C GLN A 76 30.18 -4.14 9.17
N LYS A 77 29.49 -3.07 9.56
CA LYS A 77 28.03 -3.12 9.78
C LYS A 77 27.28 -3.39 8.48
N ILE A 78 27.69 -2.77 7.39
CA ILE A 78 27.08 -3.01 6.06
C ILE A 78 27.31 -4.46 5.64
N GLU A 79 28.54 -4.96 5.70
CA GLU A 79 28.92 -6.34 5.36
C GLU A 79 28.13 -7.36 6.20
N ASN A 80 28.07 -7.18 7.51
CA ASN A 80 27.29 -8.03 8.41
C ASN A 80 25.79 -8.05 8.07
N LEU A 81 25.24 -6.94 7.55
CA LEU A 81 23.84 -6.89 7.09
C LEU A 81 23.70 -7.57 5.73
N GLU A 82 24.70 -7.45 4.84
CA GLU A 82 24.74 -8.19 3.56
C GLU A 82 24.75 -9.71 3.81
N GLU A 83 25.52 -10.20 4.78
CA GLU A 83 25.49 -11.61 5.21
C GLU A 83 24.12 -12.08 5.73
N LEU A 84 23.30 -11.15 6.25
CA LEU A 84 21.93 -11.46 6.69
C LEU A 84 20.91 -11.51 5.56
N GLY A 85 21.34 -11.23 4.31
CA GLY A 85 20.51 -11.28 3.10
C GLY A 85 20.00 -9.93 2.62
N TYR A 86 20.54 -8.80 3.12
CA TYR A 86 20.23 -7.48 2.58
C TYR A 86 21.23 -7.14 1.48
N SER A 87 20.75 -6.51 0.38
CA SER A 87 21.70 -5.89 -0.55
C SER A 87 22.26 -4.59 0.05
N ARG A 88 23.45 -4.17 -0.39
CA ARG A 88 24.04 -2.88 0.01
C ARG A 88 23.07 -1.71 -0.22
N LYS A 89 22.36 -1.72 -1.34
CA LYS A 89 21.31 -0.75 -1.66
C LYS A 89 20.18 -0.75 -0.63
N ASP A 90 19.78 -1.93 -0.14
CA ASP A 90 18.77 -2.05 0.91
C ASP A 90 19.27 -1.47 2.22
N VAL A 91 20.51 -1.78 2.64
CA VAL A 91 21.11 -1.26 3.87
C VAL A 91 21.16 0.27 3.84
N ILE A 92 21.59 0.86 2.73
CA ILE A 92 21.64 2.31 2.54
C ILE A 92 20.23 2.92 2.66
N LYS A 93 19.23 2.31 1.99
CA LYS A 93 17.84 2.77 2.07
C LYS A 93 17.27 2.65 3.48
N MET A 94 17.55 1.56 4.17
CA MET A 94 17.12 1.34 5.55
C MET A 94 17.72 2.37 6.49
N ALA A 95 19.03 2.66 6.36
CA ALA A 95 19.72 3.65 7.18
C ALA A 95 19.22 5.08 6.95
N LYS A 96 18.75 5.45 5.74
CA LYS A 96 18.08 6.75 5.49
C LYS A 96 16.84 6.92 6.37
N SER A 97 16.07 5.86 6.60
CA SER A 97 14.85 5.90 7.44
C SER A 97 15.14 5.63 8.91
N LEU A 98 16.14 4.81 9.22
CA LEU A 98 16.60 4.46 10.57
C LEU A 98 18.12 4.63 10.70
N PRO A 99 18.64 5.84 10.88
CA PRO A 99 20.10 6.07 10.98
C PRO A 99 20.76 5.30 12.15
N SER A 100 20.03 5.02 13.23
CA SER A 100 20.48 4.17 14.33
C SER A 100 20.73 2.71 13.93
N LEU A 101 20.42 2.30 12.69
CA LEU A 101 20.78 0.97 12.18
C LEU A 101 22.29 0.69 12.30
N TYR A 102 23.11 1.71 12.09
CA TYR A 102 24.56 1.60 12.25
C TYR A 102 25.02 1.40 13.70
N SER A 103 24.19 1.77 14.70
CA SER A 103 24.51 1.60 16.12
C SER A 103 24.03 0.28 16.71
N PHE A 104 23.09 -0.43 16.07
CA PHE A 104 22.61 -1.71 16.60
C PHE A 104 23.68 -2.79 16.50
N SER A 105 23.84 -3.62 17.55
CA SER A 105 24.74 -4.78 17.45
C SER A 105 24.16 -5.81 16.46
N ILE A 106 25.02 -6.45 15.68
CA ILE A 106 24.59 -7.48 14.73
C ILE A 106 23.96 -8.67 15.46
N LYS A 107 24.42 -9.01 16.65
CA LYS A 107 23.83 -10.03 17.52
C LYS A 107 22.36 -9.70 17.82
N ASN A 108 22.05 -8.43 18.16
CA ASN A 108 20.69 -8.01 18.42
C ASN A 108 19.81 -8.06 17.17
N ILE A 109 20.35 -7.69 16.01
CA ILE A 109 19.62 -7.78 14.73
C ILE A 109 19.31 -9.24 14.41
N ARG A 110 20.29 -10.15 14.47
CA ARG A 110 20.11 -11.60 14.26
C ARG A 110 19.05 -12.18 15.19
N GLN A 111 19.14 -11.84 16.50
CA GLN A 111 18.15 -12.31 17.47
C GLN A 111 16.75 -11.82 17.19
N LYS A 112 16.58 -10.56 16.76
CA LYS A 112 15.26 -10.02 16.39
C LYS A 112 14.71 -10.67 15.14
N MET A 113 15.54 -10.98 14.14
CA MET A 113 15.10 -11.72 12.96
C MET A 113 14.61 -13.11 13.36
N LYS A 114 15.39 -13.85 14.18
CA LYS A 114 14.98 -15.16 14.72
C LYS A 114 13.68 -15.09 15.50
N ASN A 115 13.52 -14.09 16.36
CA ASN A 115 12.28 -13.90 17.13
C ASN A 115 11.06 -13.62 16.23
N LEU A 116 11.23 -12.97 15.08
CA LEU A 116 10.16 -12.78 14.10
C LEU A 116 9.85 -14.10 13.38
N GLU A 117 10.86 -14.88 13.02
CA GLU A 117 10.69 -16.21 12.45
C GLU A 117 9.90 -17.13 13.41
N GLU A 118 10.20 -17.10 14.70
CA GLU A 118 9.45 -17.83 15.75
C GLU A 118 7.98 -17.37 15.89
N LEU A 119 7.63 -16.19 15.39
CA LEU A 119 6.24 -15.69 15.34
C LEU A 119 5.51 -16.15 14.07
N GLY A 120 6.14 -16.92 13.19
CA GLY A 120 5.55 -17.49 11.99
C GLY A 120 5.84 -16.74 10.71
N TYR A 121 6.86 -15.86 10.67
CA TYR A 121 7.32 -15.22 9.43
C TYR A 121 8.46 -16.05 8.82
N SER A 122 8.47 -16.23 7.48
CA SER A 122 9.65 -16.79 6.82
C SER A 122 10.83 -15.80 6.85
N ARG A 123 12.04 -16.29 6.61
CA ARG A 123 13.24 -15.44 6.53
C ARG A 123 13.10 -14.33 5.50
N GLU A 124 12.59 -14.66 4.31
CA GLU A 124 12.35 -13.70 3.21
C GLU A 124 11.32 -12.64 3.62
N GLU A 125 10.28 -13.05 4.35
CA GLU A 125 9.26 -12.14 4.86
C GLU A 125 9.84 -11.18 5.90
N VAL A 126 10.67 -11.67 6.81
CA VAL A 126 11.38 -10.82 7.78
C VAL A 126 12.26 -9.80 7.06
N ILE A 127 13.04 -10.20 6.07
CA ILE A 127 13.87 -9.29 5.27
C ILE A 127 12.99 -8.25 4.57
N LYS A 128 11.90 -8.66 3.90
CA LYS A 128 10.98 -7.75 3.22
C LYS A 128 10.33 -6.75 4.18
N MET A 129 9.88 -7.22 5.33
CA MET A 129 9.26 -6.38 6.36
C MET A 129 10.23 -5.35 6.93
N THR A 130 11.44 -5.77 7.27
CA THR A 130 12.48 -4.90 7.85
C THR A 130 13.05 -3.90 6.84
N LYS A 131 13.11 -4.24 5.55
CA LYS A 131 13.40 -3.30 4.46
C LYS A 131 12.32 -2.22 4.33
N SER A 132 11.05 -2.60 4.46
CA SER A 132 9.91 -1.69 4.39
C SER A 132 9.77 -0.83 5.66
N PHE A 133 10.02 -1.41 6.83
CA PHE A 133 9.93 -0.75 8.13
C PHE A 133 11.14 -1.10 9.02
N PRO A 134 12.33 -0.51 8.78
CA PRO A 134 13.52 -0.77 9.60
C PRO A 134 13.31 -0.46 11.09
N GLY A 135 12.37 0.44 11.42
CA GLY A 135 11.98 0.80 12.79
C GLY A 135 11.61 -0.40 13.67
N ILE A 136 11.25 -1.55 13.09
CA ILE A 136 10.97 -2.78 13.83
C ILE A 136 12.19 -3.24 14.65
N TYR A 137 13.42 -2.96 14.19
CA TYR A 137 14.64 -3.24 14.95
C TYR A 137 14.76 -2.42 16.24
N GLY A 138 14.08 -1.28 16.32
CA GLY A 138 13.97 -0.46 17.52
C GLY A 138 12.96 -0.99 18.56
N HIS A 139 12.08 -1.94 18.19
CA HIS A 139 11.11 -2.52 19.12
C HIS A 139 11.66 -3.75 19.84
N SER A 140 11.39 -3.89 21.14
CA SER A 140 11.67 -5.13 21.86
C SER A 140 10.70 -6.23 21.44
N ILE A 141 11.13 -7.49 21.49
CA ILE A 141 10.22 -8.63 21.20
C ILE A 141 9.00 -8.65 22.12
N LYS A 142 9.17 -8.26 23.38
CA LYS A 142 8.05 -8.12 24.33
C LYS A 142 6.99 -7.14 23.82
N LYS A 143 7.43 -6.00 23.23
CA LYS A 143 6.54 -5.00 22.64
C LYS A 143 5.83 -5.53 21.39
N ILE A 144 6.53 -6.32 20.54
CA ILE A 144 5.95 -6.96 19.35
C ILE A 144 4.90 -7.98 19.77
N LYS A 145 5.21 -8.89 20.70
CA LYS A 145 4.27 -9.90 21.23
C LYS A 145 3.04 -9.22 21.84
N ARG A 146 3.24 -8.18 22.68
CA ARG A 146 2.13 -7.41 23.26
C ARG A 146 1.24 -6.79 22.18
N LYS A 147 1.83 -6.24 21.10
CA LYS A 147 1.06 -5.70 19.98
C LYS A 147 0.18 -6.77 19.33
N ILE A 148 0.69 -7.99 19.14
CA ILE A 148 -0.09 -9.12 18.61
C ILE A 148 -1.27 -9.44 19.52
N GLU A 149 -1.05 -9.55 20.85
CA GLU A 149 -2.12 -9.80 21.81
C GLU A 149 -3.16 -8.66 21.85
N ASP A 150 -2.71 -7.42 21.75
CA ASP A 150 -3.61 -6.27 21.69
C ASP A 150 -4.46 -6.27 20.40
N LEU A 151 -3.89 -6.71 19.26
CA LEU A 151 -4.63 -6.88 18.01
C LEU A 151 -5.65 -8.01 18.08
N LYS A 152 -5.31 -9.14 18.74
CA LYS A 152 -6.29 -10.22 19.02
C LYS A 152 -7.50 -9.68 19.82
N LYS A 153 -7.26 -8.86 20.85
CA LYS A 153 -8.32 -8.21 21.63
C LYS A 153 -9.17 -7.24 20.80
N LEU A 154 -8.68 -6.77 19.65
CA LEU A 154 -9.45 -5.96 18.71
C LEU A 154 -10.33 -6.79 17.78
N GLY A 155 -10.20 -8.12 17.78
CA GLY A 155 -10.97 -9.05 16.95
C GLY A 155 -10.22 -9.62 15.75
N TYR A 156 -8.89 -9.46 15.68
CA TYR A 156 -8.10 -10.07 14.61
C TYR A 156 -7.60 -11.46 15.01
N GLU A 157 -7.69 -12.43 14.11
CA GLU A 157 -7.05 -13.73 14.28
C GLU A 157 -5.54 -13.66 14.01
N ILE A 158 -4.75 -14.58 14.57
CA ILE A 158 -3.30 -14.58 14.40
C ILE A 158 -2.89 -14.65 12.93
N LYS A 159 -3.59 -15.46 12.11
CA LYS A 159 -3.35 -15.55 10.66
C LYS A 159 -3.56 -14.21 9.94
N ASP A 160 -4.57 -13.44 10.37
CA ASP A 160 -4.86 -12.12 9.79
C ASP A 160 -3.79 -11.11 10.22
N ILE A 161 -3.38 -11.12 11.50
CA ILE A 161 -2.31 -10.26 12.02
C ILE A 161 -1.02 -10.49 11.24
N ILE A 162 -0.65 -11.74 10.98
CA ILE A 162 0.53 -12.08 10.19
C ILE A 162 0.39 -11.53 8.75
N LYS A 163 -0.75 -11.74 8.09
CA LYS A 163 -1.00 -11.20 6.75
C LYS A 163 -0.96 -9.66 6.72
N MET A 164 -1.60 -9.01 7.68
CA MET A 164 -1.62 -7.55 7.81
C MET A 164 -0.22 -6.97 7.99
N THR A 165 0.57 -7.54 8.89
CA THR A 165 1.91 -7.07 9.21
C THR A 165 2.94 -7.37 8.11
N LYS A 166 2.75 -8.43 7.32
CA LYS A 166 3.51 -8.65 6.07
C LYS A 166 3.23 -7.56 5.03
N ARG A 167 1.98 -7.12 4.90
CA ARG A 167 1.58 -6.06 3.95
C ARG A 167 1.99 -4.67 4.43
N ALA A 168 1.83 -4.40 5.73
CA ALA A 168 2.11 -3.12 6.37
C ALA A 168 2.84 -3.30 7.71
N PRO A 169 4.15 -3.55 7.71
CA PRO A 169 4.92 -3.73 8.95
C PRO A 169 4.88 -2.51 9.89
N THR A 170 4.51 -1.34 9.36
CA THR A 170 4.28 -0.09 10.13
C THR A 170 3.21 -0.25 11.21
N ILE A 171 2.35 -1.28 11.14
CA ILE A 171 1.38 -1.65 12.21
C ILE A 171 2.09 -1.76 13.56
N TYR A 172 3.29 -2.30 13.61
CA TYR A 172 4.08 -2.41 14.84
C TYR A 172 4.44 -1.04 15.44
N GLY A 173 4.46 0.02 14.63
CA GLY A 173 4.75 1.39 15.03
C GLY A 173 3.54 2.16 15.59
N TYR A 174 2.31 1.81 15.19
CA TYR A 174 1.12 2.52 15.67
C TYR A 174 0.78 2.16 17.13
N SER A 175 0.23 3.12 17.89
CA SER A 175 -0.30 2.83 19.23
C SER A 175 -1.64 2.09 19.11
N ILE A 176 -1.93 1.20 20.07
CA ILE A 176 -3.26 0.54 20.14
C ILE A 176 -4.37 1.56 20.34
N LYS A 177 -4.10 2.62 21.12
CA LYS A 177 -5.06 3.71 21.32
C LYS A 177 -5.43 4.38 19.99
N SER A 178 -4.44 4.71 19.15
CA SER A 178 -4.70 5.31 17.84
C SER A 178 -5.42 4.36 16.87
N MET A 179 -5.11 3.07 16.91
CA MET A 179 -5.80 2.06 16.10
C MET A 179 -7.28 1.91 16.53
N LYS A 180 -7.54 1.81 17.82
CA LYS A 180 -8.92 1.80 18.37
C LYS A 180 -9.70 3.04 17.96
N GLN A 181 -9.08 4.22 18.06
CA GLN A 181 -9.73 5.47 17.68
C GLN A 181 -10.03 5.51 16.18
N LYS A 182 -9.09 5.04 15.33
CA LYS A 182 -9.30 4.96 13.89
C LYS A 182 -10.49 4.04 13.55
N ILE A 183 -10.56 2.86 14.15
CA ILE A 183 -11.68 1.93 13.97
C ILE A 183 -12.98 2.63 14.36
N LYS A 184 -13.05 3.22 15.56
CA LYS A 184 -14.25 3.95 16.01
C LYS A 184 -14.64 5.10 15.06
N ASN A 185 -13.66 5.83 14.58
CA ASN A 185 -13.93 6.93 13.62
C ASN A 185 -14.51 6.42 12.29
N ILE A 186 -14.08 5.23 11.82
CA ILE A 186 -14.64 4.62 10.60
C ILE A 186 -16.06 4.11 10.89
N GLU A 187 -16.31 3.54 12.07
CA GLU A 187 -17.67 3.14 12.50
C GLU A 187 -18.65 4.34 12.45
N THR A 188 -18.22 5.55 12.84
CA THR A 188 -19.07 6.75 12.73
C THR A 188 -19.39 7.17 11.29
N LEU A 189 -18.78 6.57 10.30
CA LEU A 189 -19.06 6.78 8.88
C LEU A 189 -20.11 5.81 8.33
N GLY A 190 -20.74 4.99 9.18
CA GLY A 190 -21.79 4.05 8.80
C GLY A 190 -21.32 2.60 8.63
N TYR A 191 -20.03 2.31 8.87
CA TYR A 191 -19.53 0.95 8.82
C TYR A 191 -19.78 0.21 10.13
N SER A 192 -20.23 -1.04 10.05
CA SER A 192 -20.25 -1.93 11.22
C SER A 192 -18.83 -2.30 11.67
N ARG A 193 -18.68 -2.70 12.92
CA ARG A 193 -17.41 -3.19 13.46
C ARG A 193 -16.80 -4.32 12.63
N LYS A 194 -17.63 -5.26 12.17
CA LYS A 194 -17.23 -6.39 11.35
C LYS A 194 -16.64 -5.90 10.01
N GLU A 195 -17.30 -4.98 9.34
CA GLU A 195 -16.84 -4.39 8.07
C GLU A 195 -15.52 -3.64 8.24
N VAL A 196 -15.35 -2.85 9.31
CA VAL A 196 -14.09 -2.18 9.60
C VAL A 196 -12.96 -3.18 9.79
N ILE A 197 -13.20 -4.29 10.50
CA ILE A 197 -12.21 -5.35 10.67
C ILE A 197 -11.84 -5.96 9.31
N GLU A 198 -12.81 -6.30 8.46
CA GLU A 198 -12.52 -6.84 7.12
C GLU A 198 -11.75 -5.84 6.24
N ILE A 199 -12.14 -4.58 6.21
CA ILE A 199 -11.41 -3.52 5.50
C ILE A 199 -9.96 -3.43 5.97
N THR A 200 -9.73 -3.40 7.27
CA THR A 200 -8.39 -3.26 7.84
C THR A 200 -7.50 -4.48 7.64
N LYS A 201 -8.08 -5.69 7.55
CA LYS A 201 -7.33 -6.91 7.15
C LYS A 201 -6.77 -6.79 5.74
N VAL A 202 -7.54 -6.24 4.80
CA VAL A 202 -7.15 -6.09 3.40
C VAL A 202 -6.28 -4.85 3.19
N LEU A 203 -6.62 -3.72 3.83
CA LEU A 203 -5.93 -2.44 3.74
C LEU A 203 -5.37 -2.01 5.12
N PRO A 204 -4.36 -2.68 5.67
CA PRO A 204 -3.84 -2.32 6.99
C PRO A 204 -3.16 -0.94 7.02
N THR A 205 -2.77 -0.37 5.88
CA THR A 205 -2.26 0.99 5.76
C THR A 205 -3.28 2.07 6.10
N ILE A 206 -4.58 1.72 6.17
CA ILE A 206 -5.67 2.62 6.58
C ILE A 206 -5.44 3.21 7.97
N PHE A 207 -4.72 2.52 8.86
CA PHE A 207 -4.35 3.06 10.17
C PHE A 207 -3.46 4.30 10.09
N GLY A 208 -2.76 4.50 8.97
CA GLY A 208 -1.93 5.67 8.69
C GLY A 208 -2.63 6.78 7.92
N LEU A 209 -3.81 6.52 7.33
CA LEU A 209 -4.57 7.55 6.63
C LEU A 209 -5.22 8.53 7.62
N SER A 210 -5.39 9.80 7.24
CA SER A 210 -6.21 10.72 8.03
C SER A 210 -7.69 10.33 7.93
N ILE A 211 -8.48 10.60 8.94
CA ILE A 211 -9.93 10.34 8.88
C ILE A 211 -10.61 11.32 7.95
N GLU A 212 -10.06 12.52 7.83
CA GLU A 212 -10.51 13.57 6.92
C GLU A 212 -10.40 13.10 5.46
N ASN A 213 -9.26 12.49 5.09
CA ASN A 213 -9.07 11.94 3.74
C ASN A 213 -10.08 10.82 3.46
N ILE A 214 -10.32 9.92 4.42
CA ILE A 214 -11.31 8.84 4.29
C ILE A 214 -12.72 9.44 4.08
N LYS A 215 -13.11 10.42 4.90
CA LYS A 215 -14.39 11.13 4.77
C LYS A 215 -14.52 11.82 3.42
N GLN A 216 -13.46 12.50 2.98
CA GLN A 216 -13.46 13.22 1.72
C GLN A 216 -13.63 12.24 0.54
N THR A 217 -12.86 11.15 0.51
CA THR A 217 -13.02 10.11 -0.54
C THR A 217 -14.45 9.56 -0.60
N ILE A 218 -15.05 9.26 0.56
CA ILE A 218 -16.43 8.78 0.62
C ILE A 218 -17.39 9.81 0.02
N LYS A 219 -17.32 11.09 0.45
CA LYS A 219 -18.17 12.16 -0.08
C LYS A 219 -18.02 12.36 -1.58
N GLU A 220 -16.80 12.28 -2.07
CA GLU A 220 -16.50 12.46 -3.49
C GLU A 220 -17.04 11.30 -4.33
N VAL A 221 -17.00 10.07 -3.79
CA VAL A 221 -17.63 8.92 -4.47
C VAL A 221 -19.16 9.04 -4.44
N GLU A 222 -19.76 9.52 -3.33
CA GLU A 222 -21.19 9.83 -3.26
C GLU A 222 -21.61 10.88 -4.30
N ALA A 223 -20.77 11.90 -4.49
CA ALA A 223 -21.02 12.96 -5.48
C ALA A 223 -20.99 12.44 -6.94
N LEU A 224 -20.45 11.23 -7.18
CA LEU A 224 -20.52 10.55 -8.48
C LEU A 224 -21.82 9.75 -8.67
N GLY A 225 -22.83 9.89 -7.79
CA GLY A 225 -24.15 9.29 -7.91
C GLY A 225 -24.37 8.00 -7.15
N TYR A 226 -23.43 7.60 -6.25
CA TYR A 226 -23.59 6.42 -5.41
C TYR A 226 -24.18 6.78 -4.04
N SER A 227 -25.12 5.95 -3.56
CA SER A 227 -25.61 6.05 -2.18
C SER A 227 -24.53 5.66 -1.16
N ARG A 228 -24.71 6.06 0.10
CA ARG A 228 -23.81 5.67 1.20
C ARG A 228 -23.64 4.15 1.30
N GLU A 229 -24.72 3.40 1.18
CA GLU A 229 -24.68 1.94 1.22
C GLU A 229 -23.87 1.35 0.05
N GLU A 230 -24.01 1.91 -1.15
CA GLU A 230 -23.22 1.50 -2.31
C GLU A 230 -21.73 1.80 -2.10
N VAL A 231 -21.38 2.97 -1.56
CA VAL A 231 -19.98 3.31 -1.23
C VAL A 231 -19.40 2.36 -0.17
N ILE A 232 -20.20 1.99 0.84
CA ILE A 232 -19.79 0.98 1.83
C ILE A 232 -19.52 -0.36 1.14
N LYS A 233 -20.41 -0.84 0.26
CA LYS A 233 -20.19 -2.08 -0.51
C LYS A 233 -18.94 -1.99 -1.39
N MET A 234 -18.73 -0.88 -2.10
CA MET A 234 -17.53 -0.65 -2.91
C MET A 234 -16.26 -0.74 -2.07
N THR A 235 -16.23 -0.10 -0.91
CA THR A 235 -15.05 -0.07 -0.03
C THR A 235 -14.79 -1.39 0.70
N ILE A 236 -15.82 -2.19 0.99
CA ILE A 236 -15.67 -3.56 1.48
C ILE A 236 -15.08 -4.45 0.38
N GLY A 237 -15.61 -4.39 -0.84
CA GLY A 237 -15.12 -5.16 -1.99
C GLY A 237 -13.72 -4.73 -2.46
N LEU A 238 -13.39 -3.44 -2.34
CA LEU A 238 -12.10 -2.85 -2.71
C LEU A 238 -11.66 -1.79 -1.68
N PRO A 239 -11.13 -2.17 -0.51
CA PRO A 239 -10.71 -1.22 0.52
C PRO A 239 -9.70 -0.18 0.05
N SER A 240 -8.89 -0.49 -0.96
CA SER A 240 -7.90 0.44 -1.52
C SER A 240 -8.51 1.71 -2.12
N ILE A 241 -9.81 1.75 -2.43
CA ILE A 241 -10.51 2.98 -2.83
C ILE A 241 -10.26 4.10 -1.84
N LEU A 242 -10.26 3.82 -0.53
CA LEU A 242 -10.03 4.81 0.53
C LEU A 242 -8.62 5.44 0.52
N GLY A 243 -7.71 4.93 -0.30
CA GLY A 243 -6.36 5.44 -0.47
C GLY A 243 -5.98 5.83 -1.91
N LEU A 244 -6.93 5.72 -2.85
CA LEU A 244 -6.73 6.19 -4.23
C LEU A 244 -6.98 7.69 -4.35
N SER A 245 -6.41 8.32 -5.38
CA SER A 245 -6.80 9.68 -5.75
C SER A 245 -8.21 9.69 -6.33
N ILE A 246 -8.97 10.73 -6.04
CA ILE A 246 -10.34 10.85 -6.54
C ILE A 246 -10.39 10.95 -8.05
N GLU A 247 -9.44 11.64 -8.67
CA GLU A 247 -9.34 11.77 -10.13
C GLU A 247 -9.25 10.40 -10.79
N ASN A 248 -8.49 9.47 -10.18
CA ASN A 248 -8.35 8.11 -10.68
C ASN A 248 -9.67 7.33 -10.56
N ILE A 249 -10.39 7.48 -9.45
CA ILE A 249 -11.70 6.85 -9.24
C ILE A 249 -12.71 7.43 -10.23
N LYS A 250 -12.79 8.76 -10.31
CA LYS A 250 -13.69 9.50 -11.19
C LYS A 250 -13.53 9.10 -12.66
N GLN A 251 -12.31 9.10 -13.17
CA GLN A 251 -12.01 8.68 -14.54
C GLN A 251 -12.51 7.26 -14.87
N LYS A 252 -12.44 6.36 -13.90
CA LYS A 252 -12.91 4.97 -14.09
C LYS A 252 -14.43 4.88 -14.06
N ILE A 253 -15.07 5.63 -13.19
CA ILE A 253 -16.53 5.68 -13.08
C ILE A 253 -17.11 6.34 -14.33
N GLU A 254 -16.53 7.45 -14.80
CA GLU A 254 -16.93 8.10 -16.05
C GLU A 254 -16.81 7.14 -17.25
N PHE A 255 -15.80 6.29 -17.29
CA PHE A 255 -15.71 5.24 -18.31
C PHE A 255 -16.83 4.20 -18.16
N TYR A 256 -17.19 3.81 -16.94
CA TYR A 256 -18.31 2.87 -16.73
C TYR A 256 -19.65 3.49 -17.13
N ASP A 257 -19.83 4.79 -16.88
CA ASP A 257 -21.01 5.54 -17.34
C ASP A 257 -21.10 5.59 -18.85
N PHE A 258 -19.98 5.87 -19.50
CA PHE A 258 -19.87 5.91 -20.96
C PHE A 258 -20.27 4.58 -21.63
N ILE A 259 -19.94 3.45 -21.01
CA ILE A 259 -20.29 2.12 -21.55
C ILE A 259 -21.60 1.57 -20.96
N GLY A 260 -22.38 2.36 -20.22
CA GLY A 260 -23.65 1.96 -19.61
C GLY A 260 -23.52 0.99 -18.44
N LEU A 261 -22.36 0.91 -17.79
CA LEU A 261 -22.06 -0.05 -16.71
C LEU A 261 -21.75 0.65 -15.38
N HIS A 262 -22.41 1.75 -15.06
CA HIS A 262 -22.21 2.51 -13.81
C HIS A 262 -22.24 1.62 -12.55
N PHE A 263 -23.17 0.64 -12.51
CA PHE A 263 -23.31 -0.29 -11.40
C PHE A 263 -22.07 -1.16 -11.14
N LEU A 264 -21.16 -1.28 -12.11
CA LEU A 264 -19.98 -2.16 -12.03
C LEU A 264 -19.06 -1.80 -10.87
N ALA A 265 -18.98 -0.52 -10.53
CA ALA A 265 -18.19 -0.06 -9.39
C ALA A 265 -18.70 -0.62 -8.04
N VAL A 266 -20.01 -0.93 -7.94
CA VAL A 266 -20.62 -1.51 -6.74
C VAL A 266 -20.54 -3.03 -6.74
N VAL A 267 -20.83 -3.64 -7.91
CA VAL A 267 -20.96 -5.10 -8.05
C VAL A 267 -19.60 -5.81 -8.13
N ASP A 268 -18.65 -5.22 -8.85
CA ASP A 268 -17.30 -5.74 -8.98
C ASP A 268 -16.26 -4.60 -8.83
N PRO A 269 -16.16 -3.99 -7.64
CA PRO A 269 -15.31 -2.83 -7.41
C PRO A 269 -13.82 -3.10 -7.70
N LYS A 270 -13.38 -4.38 -7.72
CA LYS A 270 -12.02 -4.75 -8.09
C LYS A 270 -11.65 -4.34 -9.52
N LYS A 271 -12.63 -4.16 -10.40
CA LYS A 271 -12.42 -3.68 -11.77
C LYS A 271 -11.92 -2.23 -11.80
N LEU A 272 -12.19 -1.44 -10.75
CA LEU A 272 -11.61 -0.10 -10.57
C LEU A 272 -10.06 -0.11 -10.49
N MET A 273 -9.43 -1.25 -10.26
CA MET A 273 -7.96 -1.38 -10.30
C MET A 273 -7.39 -1.62 -11.69
N GLN A 274 -8.25 -1.88 -12.67
CA GLN A 274 -7.82 -2.13 -14.05
C GLN A 274 -7.47 -0.82 -14.78
N SER A 275 -6.67 -0.93 -15.85
CA SER A 275 -6.32 0.23 -16.68
C SER A 275 -7.52 0.69 -17.50
N THR A 276 -7.97 1.93 -17.29
CA THR A 276 -9.08 2.52 -18.07
C THR A 276 -8.73 2.56 -19.57
N LYS A 277 -7.50 2.96 -19.92
CA LYS A 277 -7.03 2.96 -21.32
C LYS A 277 -7.18 1.61 -22.00
N LEU A 278 -6.76 0.54 -21.31
CA LEU A 278 -6.87 -0.81 -21.87
C LEU A 278 -8.32 -1.29 -21.94
N SER A 279 -9.13 -0.98 -20.94
CA SER A 279 -10.54 -1.34 -20.91
C SER A 279 -11.31 -0.61 -22.02
N TYR A 280 -11.04 0.66 -22.24
CA TYR A 280 -11.57 1.45 -23.35
C TYR A 280 -11.19 0.86 -24.71
N ALA A 281 -9.90 0.61 -24.94
CA ALA A 281 -9.45 0.04 -26.22
C ALA A 281 -10.11 -1.31 -26.52
N ARG A 282 -10.29 -2.16 -25.50
CA ARG A 282 -11.01 -3.42 -25.64
C ARG A 282 -12.51 -3.23 -25.89
N TYR A 283 -13.13 -2.24 -25.26
CA TYR A 283 -14.52 -1.90 -25.52
C TYR A 283 -14.72 -1.48 -26.98
N MET A 284 -13.86 -0.60 -27.51
CA MET A 284 -13.92 -0.16 -28.91
C MET A 284 -13.65 -1.32 -29.88
N PHE A 285 -12.73 -2.22 -29.55
CA PHE A 285 -12.53 -3.45 -30.33
C PHE A 285 -13.80 -4.32 -30.38
N PHE A 286 -14.47 -4.54 -29.26
CA PHE A 286 -15.70 -5.31 -29.23
C PHE A 286 -16.84 -4.61 -29.98
N LYS A 287 -16.93 -3.29 -29.84
CA LYS A 287 -17.90 -2.47 -30.57
C LYS A 287 -17.70 -2.58 -32.07
N GLU A 288 -16.47 -2.48 -32.58
CA GLU A 288 -16.11 -2.66 -33.99
C GLU A 288 -16.49 -4.07 -34.49
N LYS A 289 -16.38 -5.08 -33.65
CA LYS A 289 -16.78 -6.46 -33.96
C LYS A 289 -18.28 -6.74 -33.81
N GLY A 290 -19.10 -5.75 -33.53
CA GLY A 290 -20.53 -5.91 -33.28
C GLY A 290 -20.86 -6.66 -31.99
N ILE A 291 -19.91 -6.80 -31.07
CA ILE A 291 -20.09 -7.49 -29.79
C ILE A 291 -20.55 -6.48 -28.73
N VAL A 292 -21.78 -6.64 -28.27
CA VAL A 292 -22.33 -5.79 -27.21
C VAL A 292 -21.67 -6.16 -25.86
N ILE A 293 -21.24 -5.14 -25.14
CA ILE A 293 -20.75 -5.26 -23.78
C ILE A 293 -21.83 -4.76 -22.82
N ASP A 294 -22.36 -5.66 -22.00
CA ASP A 294 -23.45 -5.46 -21.06
C ASP A 294 -23.15 -6.09 -19.68
N GLU A 295 -24.14 -6.14 -18.80
CA GLU A 295 -24.06 -6.72 -17.46
C GLU A 295 -23.66 -8.21 -17.45
N THR A 296 -23.86 -8.93 -18.56
CA THR A 296 -23.54 -10.37 -18.66
C THR A 296 -22.15 -10.61 -19.27
N SER A 297 -21.68 -9.68 -20.06
CA SER A 297 -20.46 -9.80 -20.91
C SER A 297 -19.29 -8.90 -20.51
N TYR A 298 -19.49 -7.95 -19.57
CA TYR A 298 -18.47 -6.96 -19.19
C TYR A 298 -17.10 -7.58 -18.80
N ARG A 299 -17.12 -8.81 -18.29
CA ARG A 299 -15.88 -9.52 -17.91
C ARG A 299 -14.90 -9.67 -19.06
N LYS A 300 -15.37 -9.67 -20.32
CA LYS A 300 -14.51 -9.70 -21.51
C LYS A 300 -13.53 -8.53 -21.57
N LEU A 301 -13.92 -7.35 -21.05
CA LEU A 301 -13.05 -6.16 -20.98
C LEU A 301 -11.84 -6.37 -20.06
N PHE A 302 -11.97 -7.26 -19.07
CA PHE A 302 -11.06 -7.39 -17.94
C PHE A 302 -10.28 -8.71 -17.91
N VAL A 303 -10.35 -9.51 -18.97
CA VAL A 303 -9.56 -10.75 -19.08
C VAL A 303 -8.06 -10.46 -19.07
N GLY A 304 -7.25 -11.42 -18.61
CA GLY A 304 -5.80 -11.29 -18.60
C GLY A 304 -5.24 -11.04 -20.01
N GLN A 305 -4.16 -10.25 -20.13
CA GLN A 305 -3.60 -9.88 -21.43
C GLN A 305 -3.23 -11.09 -22.30
N LYS A 306 -2.55 -12.09 -21.72
CA LYS A 306 -2.20 -13.33 -22.45
C LYS A 306 -3.43 -14.08 -22.98
N GLN A 307 -4.52 -14.09 -22.23
CA GLN A 307 -5.78 -14.70 -22.63
C GLN A 307 -6.43 -13.92 -23.78
N PHE A 308 -6.41 -12.57 -23.68
CA PHE A 308 -6.93 -11.70 -24.73
C PHE A 308 -6.16 -11.88 -26.04
N GLU A 309 -4.83 -11.89 -25.99
CA GLU A 309 -3.95 -12.14 -27.14
C GLU A 309 -4.21 -13.51 -27.78
N LYS A 310 -4.33 -14.56 -26.95
CA LYS A 310 -4.64 -15.91 -27.43
C LYS A 310 -5.99 -15.97 -28.15
N GLN A 311 -6.98 -15.23 -27.64
CA GLN A 311 -8.36 -15.31 -28.13
C GLN A 311 -8.61 -14.41 -29.35
N TYR A 312 -7.95 -13.26 -29.41
CA TYR A 312 -8.25 -12.21 -30.43
C TYR A 312 -7.05 -11.81 -31.29
N GLY A 313 -5.87 -12.38 -31.06
CA GLY A 313 -4.67 -12.14 -31.87
C GLY A 313 -4.04 -10.76 -31.73
N LEU A 314 -4.41 -9.95 -30.72
CA LEU A 314 -3.94 -8.58 -30.53
C LEU A 314 -3.12 -8.44 -29.26
N THR A 315 -1.91 -7.92 -29.38
CA THR A 315 -1.08 -7.53 -28.25
C THR A 315 -1.62 -6.27 -27.57
N LYS A 316 -1.13 -6.01 -26.37
CA LYS A 316 -1.50 -4.79 -25.63
C LYS A 316 -1.16 -3.51 -26.39
N ASN A 317 0.00 -3.48 -27.06
CA ASN A 317 0.45 -2.29 -27.78
C ASN A 317 -0.40 -2.04 -29.04
N GLU A 318 -0.68 -3.08 -29.81
CA GLU A 318 -1.51 -2.99 -31.03
C GLU A 318 -2.93 -2.47 -30.70
N ILE A 319 -3.58 -3.01 -29.66
CA ILE A 319 -4.93 -2.57 -29.31
C ILE A 319 -4.96 -1.13 -28.78
N LEU A 320 -3.94 -0.71 -28.01
CA LEU A 320 -3.83 0.68 -27.53
C LEU A 320 -3.52 1.68 -28.63
N GLN A 321 -2.75 1.28 -29.65
CA GLN A 321 -2.49 2.10 -30.83
C GLN A 321 -3.73 2.21 -31.73
N LYS A 322 -4.46 1.11 -31.90
CA LYS A 322 -5.65 1.09 -32.76
C LYS A 322 -6.82 1.89 -32.18
N TYR A 323 -6.94 1.95 -30.86
CA TYR A 323 -8.02 2.65 -30.15
C TYR A 323 -7.44 3.55 -29.05
N PRO A 324 -6.90 4.72 -29.40
CA PRO A 324 -6.28 5.65 -28.49
C PRO A 324 -7.30 6.25 -27.52
N TYR A 325 -6.98 6.22 -26.24
CA TYR A 325 -7.86 6.68 -25.16
C TYR A 325 -8.08 8.20 -25.19
N GLU A 326 -7.17 8.94 -25.74
CA GLU A 326 -7.20 10.39 -25.87
C GLU A 326 -8.38 10.86 -26.73
N GLU A 327 -8.81 10.07 -27.70
CA GLU A 327 -10.01 10.33 -28.52
C GLU A 327 -11.30 10.31 -27.68
N TRP A 328 -11.39 9.38 -26.74
CA TRP A 328 -12.53 9.35 -25.82
C TRP A 328 -12.53 10.55 -24.86
N GLN A 329 -11.38 10.97 -24.35
CA GLN A 329 -11.28 12.14 -23.48
C GLN A 329 -11.70 13.43 -24.20
N ALA A 330 -11.37 13.55 -25.46
CA ALA A 330 -11.80 14.69 -26.29
C ALA A 330 -13.33 14.70 -26.50
N SER A 331 -13.91 13.58 -26.92
CA SER A 331 -15.37 13.45 -27.16
C SER A 331 -16.17 13.56 -25.86
N ALA A 332 -15.69 12.99 -24.74
CA ALA A 332 -16.39 13.09 -23.44
C ALA A 332 -16.41 14.53 -22.87
N ASN A 333 -15.47 15.38 -23.27
CA ASN A 333 -15.48 16.79 -22.90
C ASN A 333 -16.44 17.62 -23.76
N GLU A 334 -16.61 17.25 -25.02
CA GLU A 334 -17.60 17.86 -25.94
C GLU A 334 -19.03 17.51 -25.50
N ASP A 335 -19.34 16.23 -25.19
CA ASP A 335 -20.64 15.77 -24.72
C ASP A 335 -21.06 16.38 -23.36
N LYS A 336 -20.09 16.68 -22.46
CA LYS A 336 -20.41 17.38 -21.21
C LYS A 336 -20.91 18.80 -21.43
N GLY A 337 -20.49 19.45 -22.52
CA GLY A 337 -21.00 20.74 -22.92
C GLY A 337 -22.44 20.70 -23.40
N GLU A 338 -22.91 19.60 -23.97
CA GLU A 338 -24.28 19.41 -24.48
C GLU A 338 -25.23 18.83 -23.43
N LYS A 339 -24.78 17.82 -22.61
CA LYS A 339 -25.62 17.20 -21.56
C LYS A 339 -25.97 18.10 -20.39
N ALA A 340 -25.17 19.11 -20.08
CA ALA A 340 -25.54 20.13 -19.10
C ALA A 340 -26.85 20.88 -19.47
N LYS A 341 -27.34 20.73 -20.71
CA LYS A 341 -28.61 21.29 -21.20
C LYS A 341 -29.79 20.30 -21.20
N GLU A 342 -29.54 18.98 -21.07
CA GLU A 342 -30.59 17.95 -21.14
C GLU A 342 -30.98 17.31 -19.78
N ASP A 343 -30.17 17.41 -18.74
CA ASP A 343 -30.36 16.73 -17.45
C ASP A 343 -31.54 17.20 -16.59
N SER A 344 -32.42 18.05 -17.15
CA SER A 344 -33.71 18.39 -16.50
C SER A 344 -34.85 17.36 -16.76
N LYS A 345 -34.61 16.21 -17.43
CA LYS A 345 -35.70 15.31 -17.90
C LYS A 345 -35.61 13.82 -17.57
N VAL A 346 -34.64 13.35 -16.76
CA VAL A 346 -34.56 11.88 -16.52
C VAL A 346 -34.65 11.51 -15.03
N GLN A 347 -35.89 11.33 -14.57
CA GLN A 347 -36.24 10.75 -13.25
C GLN A 347 -36.49 9.22 -13.26
N ASN A 348 -36.18 8.51 -14.36
CA ASN A 348 -36.61 7.09 -14.55
C ASN A 348 -35.47 6.04 -14.54
N SER A 349 -34.29 6.34 -13.93
CA SER A 349 -33.18 5.38 -13.92
C SER A 349 -33.08 4.50 -12.65
N GLY A 350 -33.82 4.82 -11.59
CA GLY A 350 -33.71 4.13 -10.29
C GLY A 350 -34.23 2.69 -10.32
N GLU A 351 -35.41 2.44 -10.88
CA GLU A 351 -36.03 1.10 -10.89
C GLU A 351 -35.27 0.08 -11.74
N ARG A 352 -34.71 0.53 -12.87
CA ARG A 352 -33.91 -0.33 -13.77
C ARG A 352 -32.56 -0.74 -13.13
N LYS A 353 -31.99 0.16 -12.35
CA LYS A 353 -30.75 -0.04 -11.61
C LYS A 353 -30.94 -1.07 -10.50
N GLU A 354 -32.02 -1.00 -9.74
CA GLU A 354 -32.31 -1.94 -8.66
C GLU A 354 -32.60 -3.34 -9.17
N GLU A 355 -33.32 -3.48 -10.32
CA GLU A 355 -33.60 -4.77 -10.95
C GLU A 355 -32.34 -5.46 -11.45
N VAL A 356 -31.39 -4.71 -12.06
CA VAL A 356 -30.09 -5.24 -12.50
C VAL A 356 -29.24 -5.67 -11.31
N ILE A 357 -29.19 -4.87 -10.25
CA ILE A 357 -28.49 -5.21 -9.02
C ILE A 357 -29.07 -6.49 -8.39
N ARG A 358 -30.40 -6.65 -8.36
CA ARG A 358 -31.08 -7.85 -7.84
C ARG A 358 -30.72 -9.09 -8.66
N ARG A 359 -30.74 -8.99 -10.01
CA ARG A 359 -30.38 -10.10 -10.93
C ARG A 359 -28.92 -10.55 -10.74
N ILE A 360 -28.00 -9.59 -10.55
CA ILE A 360 -26.57 -9.90 -10.37
C ILE A 360 -26.34 -10.53 -9.00
N LYS A 361 -27.00 -10.05 -7.94
CA LYS A 361 -26.94 -10.68 -6.61
C LYS A 361 -27.40 -12.13 -6.65
N GLY A 362 -28.54 -12.42 -7.27
CA GLY A 362 -29.05 -13.79 -7.39
C GLY A 362 -28.13 -14.72 -8.18
N LYS A 363 -27.31 -14.17 -9.12
CA LYS A 363 -26.29 -14.96 -9.83
C LYS A 363 -25.02 -15.15 -8.98
N GLN A 364 -24.63 -14.17 -8.17
CA GLN A 364 -23.49 -14.30 -7.26
C GLN A 364 -23.76 -15.29 -6.14
N GLU A 365 -24.97 -15.30 -5.59
CA GLU A 365 -25.41 -16.28 -4.59
C GLU A 365 -25.34 -17.71 -5.16
N ARG A 366 -25.83 -17.93 -6.40
CA ARG A 366 -25.71 -19.24 -7.06
C ARG A 366 -24.28 -19.67 -7.34
N ILE A 367 -23.39 -18.74 -7.69
CA ILE A 367 -21.95 -19.05 -7.88
C ILE A 367 -21.34 -19.42 -6.54
N PHE A 368 -21.67 -18.73 -5.47
CA PHE A 368 -21.19 -19.03 -4.13
C PHE A 368 -21.67 -20.41 -3.65
N GLU A 369 -22.96 -20.75 -3.89
CA GLU A 369 -23.52 -22.08 -3.61
C GLU A 369 -22.79 -23.17 -4.40
N GLN A 370 -22.50 -22.93 -5.69
CA GLN A 370 -21.76 -23.87 -6.53
C GLN A 370 -20.30 -24.04 -6.08
N GLU A 371 -19.63 -22.97 -5.64
CA GLU A 371 -18.25 -23.04 -5.07
C GLU A 371 -18.23 -23.79 -3.73
N GLU A 372 -19.28 -23.64 -2.90
CA GLU A 372 -19.43 -24.47 -1.67
C GLU A 372 -19.67 -25.92 -2.00
N GLU A 373 -20.47 -26.24 -3.02
CA GLU A 373 -20.76 -27.60 -3.46
C GLU A 373 -19.52 -28.27 -4.05
N ILE A 374 -18.75 -27.55 -4.88
CA ILE A 374 -17.46 -28.02 -5.40
C ILE A 374 -16.49 -28.31 -4.25
N SER A 375 -16.40 -27.43 -3.26
CA SER A 375 -15.52 -27.62 -2.11
C SER A 375 -15.90 -28.84 -1.26
N LYS A 376 -17.22 -29.13 -1.13
CA LYS A 376 -17.70 -30.36 -0.47
C LYS A 376 -17.34 -31.61 -1.26
N LEU A 377 -17.49 -31.59 -2.57
CA LEU A 377 -17.13 -32.70 -3.46
C LEU A 377 -15.63 -32.96 -3.49
N GLU A 378 -14.80 -31.92 -3.43
CA GLU A 378 -13.34 -32.04 -3.33
C GLU A 378 -12.92 -32.72 -2.01
N ILE A 379 -13.56 -32.34 -0.89
CA ILE A 379 -13.32 -32.98 0.42
C ILE A 379 -13.76 -34.46 0.39
N GLU A 380 -14.88 -34.74 -0.24
CA GLU A 380 -15.40 -36.11 -0.36
C GLU A 380 -14.53 -36.99 -1.27
N LEU A 381 -13.97 -36.41 -2.35
CA LEU A 381 -13.01 -37.08 -3.23
C LEU A 381 -11.71 -37.40 -2.48
N GLN A 382 -11.16 -36.45 -1.76
CA GLN A 382 -9.95 -36.61 -0.93
C GLN A 382 -10.13 -37.68 0.16
N SER A 383 -11.34 -37.74 0.76
CA SER A 383 -11.64 -38.76 1.78
C SER A 383 -11.74 -40.18 1.19
N LYS A 384 -12.20 -40.32 -0.07
CA LYS A 384 -12.25 -41.60 -0.79
C LYS A 384 -10.89 -42.02 -1.29
N GLU A 385 -10.02 -41.11 -1.71
CA GLU A 385 -8.64 -41.41 -2.09
C GLU A 385 -7.82 -41.92 -0.90
N ASN A 386 -7.96 -41.30 0.28
CA ASN A 386 -7.29 -41.72 1.52
C ASN A 386 -7.86 -43.04 2.12
N ALA A 387 -9.02 -43.52 1.66
CA ALA A 387 -9.61 -44.77 2.12
C ALA A 387 -9.20 -45.96 1.22
N HIS A 388 -8.50 -45.72 0.12
CA HIS A 388 -7.99 -46.74 -0.81
C HIS A 388 -6.44 -46.93 -0.74
N GLU A 389 -5.74 -46.17 0.11
CA GLU A 389 -4.37 -46.44 0.55
C GLU A 389 -4.37 -47.20 1.90
#